data_81a71e95cf08bee86a8d8cc391018a2f
#
_entry.id   81a71e95cf08bee86a8d8cc391018a2f
#
_cell.length_a   1.000
_cell.length_b   1.000
_cell.length_c   1.000
_cell.angle_alpha   90.00
_cell.angle_beta   90.00
_cell.angle_gamma   90.00
#
_symmetry.space_group_name_H-M   'P 1'
#
loop_
_entity.id
_entity.type
_entity.pdbx_description
1 polymer ?
#
loop_
_entity_poly.entity_id
_entity_poly.type
_entity_poly.pdbx_seq_one_letter_code
_entity_poly.pdbx_strand_id
1 'polypeptide(L)'
;MQTNLKASGTNLTSTRNFLARFFFSLLVFLGVSTATGNSVVAQENDAATAAAQANNPLANFKAVNVQNYYIGDISGTDQTGNQFWLRYAQPLSLGNTNWVIRASLPLNSFPAQSGKTTGVGDLNVFAAYLIDIGKPAVSFGVGPQLTAPTGSTDGSGSERWSAGIANVLFNASSPKFQYGYLLTWQASFAGDSDAKDVNIGAFQPFLFYQLGGGTYLRSAPIMTYDFESDSYNVPIGLGIGQVFKKKDITYNVFVEPQYSVASKGPGQAKWQIFAGFNTQF
;
A
#
# COMPACT_ATOMS: atom_id res chain seq x y z
N MET A 1 -24.43 55.82 -12.75
CA MET A 1 -24.44 54.99 -11.53
C MET A 1 -23.55 53.77 -11.81
N GLN A 2 -22.26 53.86 -11.48
CA GLN A 2 -21.26 52.84 -11.74
C GLN A 2 -21.16 51.94 -10.50
N THR A 3 -21.39 50.65 -10.65
CA THR A 3 -21.15 49.65 -9.60
C THR A 3 -19.90 48.84 -9.92
N ASN A 4 -18.88 49.01 -9.06
CA ASN A 4 -17.64 48.29 -9.07
C ASN A 4 -17.83 46.84 -8.64
N LEU A 5 -17.43 45.86 -9.47
CA LEU A 5 -17.24 44.48 -9.12
C LEU A 5 -15.78 44.26 -8.70
N LYS A 6 -15.58 44.00 -7.41
CA LYS A 6 -14.29 43.56 -6.84
C LYS A 6 -14.13 42.05 -7.15
N ALA A 7 -13.10 41.71 -7.92
CA ALA A 7 -12.65 40.32 -8.09
C ALA A 7 -11.93 39.84 -6.80
N SER A 8 -12.44 38.74 -6.25
CA SER A 8 -11.79 38.02 -5.14
C SER A 8 -10.69 37.13 -5.69
N GLY A 9 -9.45 37.52 -5.50
CA GLY A 9 -8.28 36.71 -5.82
C GLY A 9 -8.10 35.59 -4.77
N THR A 10 -8.33 34.37 -5.17
CA THR A 10 -8.03 33.17 -4.38
C THR A 10 -6.53 32.89 -4.38
N ASN A 11 -5.94 32.82 -3.18
CA ASN A 11 -4.51 32.60 -2.91
C ASN A 11 -4.03 31.21 -3.41
N LEU A 12 -3.47 31.15 -4.60
CA LEU A 12 -2.77 30.00 -5.17
C LEU A 12 -1.33 29.81 -4.61
N THR A 13 -0.87 30.67 -3.72
CA THR A 13 0.50 30.66 -3.19
C THR A 13 0.71 29.72 -1.99
N SER A 14 -0.35 29.32 -1.28
CA SER A 14 -0.22 28.47 -0.07
C SER A 14 0.12 27.01 -0.37
N THR A 15 -0.42 26.46 -1.45
CA THR A 15 -0.26 25.03 -1.80
C THR A 15 1.13 24.71 -2.40
N ARG A 16 1.72 25.67 -3.13
CA ARG A 16 3.08 25.52 -3.68
C ARG A 16 4.16 25.48 -2.61
N ASN A 17 3.96 26.21 -1.51
CA ASN A 17 4.95 26.26 -0.42
C ASN A 17 4.91 25.04 0.49
N PHE A 18 3.78 24.34 0.58
CA PHE A 18 3.67 23.09 1.36
C PHE A 18 4.36 21.92 0.65
N LEU A 19 4.14 21.77 -0.65
CA LEU A 19 4.78 20.73 -1.47
C LEU A 19 6.30 20.93 -1.56
N ALA A 20 6.76 22.18 -1.74
CA ALA A 20 8.19 22.51 -1.80
C ALA A 20 8.91 22.21 -0.47
N ARG A 21 8.27 22.45 0.68
CA ARG A 21 8.85 22.13 2.00
C ARG A 21 8.88 20.63 2.29
N PHE A 22 7.91 19.87 1.81
CA PHE A 22 7.89 18.41 1.97
C PHE A 22 8.99 17.74 1.13
N PHE A 23 9.20 18.19 -0.12
CA PHE A 23 10.28 17.70 -0.97
C PHE A 23 11.67 18.11 -0.50
N PHE A 24 11.83 19.32 0.08
CA PHE A 24 13.13 19.78 0.56
C PHE A 24 13.57 19.07 1.86
N SER A 25 12.64 18.68 2.73
CA SER A 25 12.95 17.88 3.93
C SER A 25 13.29 16.42 3.62
N LEU A 26 12.83 15.86 2.50
CA LEU A 26 13.14 14.49 2.07
C LEU A 26 14.53 14.40 1.41
N LEU A 27 15.03 15.48 0.80
CA LEU A 27 16.33 15.52 0.11
C LEU A 27 17.55 15.69 1.03
N VAL A 28 17.36 16.12 2.26
CA VAL A 28 18.47 16.36 3.22
C VAL A 28 18.98 15.06 3.89
N PHE A 29 18.29 13.93 3.75
CA PHE A 29 18.72 12.64 4.33
C PHE A 29 19.61 11.76 3.43
N LEU A 30 19.97 12.20 2.24
CA LEU A 30 20.96 11.51 1.38
C LEU A 30 22.39 11.95 1.71
N GLY A 31 22.79 11.74 2.96
CA GLY A 31 24.18 11.88 3.38
C GLY A 31 25.02 10.72 2.83
N VAL A 32 25.85 10.99 1.83
CA VAL A 32 26.86 10.06 1.31
C VAL A 32 27.95 9.88 2.35
N SER A 33 27.97 8.74 3.05
CA SER A 33 29.07 8.32 3.88
C SER A 33 30.09 7.54 3.04
N THR A 34 31.26 8.08 2.82
CA THR A 34 32.39 7.37 2.22
C THR A 34 33.12 6.54 3.30
N ALA A 35 32.95 5.23 3.26
CA ALA A 35 33.66 4.29 4.13
C ALA A 35 34.53 3.32 3.34
N THR A 36 35.71 2.96 3.92
CA THR A 36 36.81 2.24 3.28
C THR A 36 36.60 0.71 3.19
N GLY A 37 37.01 0.18 2.14
CA GLY A 37 37.14 -1.06 1.36
C GLY A 37 36.64 -2.41 1.88
N ASN A 38 36.82 -3.03 3.00
CA ASN A 38 36.36 -4.42 3.28
C ASN A 38 35.11 -4.51 4.20
N SER A 39 34.84 -3.51 4.98
CA SER A 39 33.59 -3.37 5.75
C SER A 39 32.39 -3.00 4.87
N VAL A 40 32.62 -2.44 3.69
CA VAL A 40 31.57 -1.99 2.75
C VAL A 40 30.81 -3.16 2.15
N VAL A 41 31.49 -4.25 1.75
CA VAL A 41 30.84 -5.40 1.09
C VAL A 41 29.95 -6.19 2.07
N ALA A 42 30.39 -6.38 3.32
CA ALA A 42 29.58 -7.05 4.34
C ALA A 42 28.36 -6.18 4.72
N GLN A 43 28.55 -4.89 4.89
CA GLN A 43 27.48 -3.95 5.21
C GLN A 43 26.48 -3.79 4.05
N GLU A 44 26.93 -3.88 2.82
CA GLU A 44 26.09 -3.83 1.62
C GLU A 44 25.23 -5.09 1.48
N ASN A 45 25.77 -6.27 1.78
CA ASN A 45 25.02 -7.53 1.82
C ASN A 45 23.98 -7.56 2.94
N ASP A 46 24.30 -7.05 4.12
CA ASP A 46 23.37 -6.94 5.24
C ASP A 46 22.23 -5.97 4.93
N ALA A 47 22.52 -4.84 4.28
CA ALA A 47 21.53 -3.88 3.85
C ALA A 47 20.61 -4.43 2.75
N ALA A 48 21.15 -5.18 1.78
CA ALA A 48 20.37 -5.82 0.74
C ALA A 48 19.45 -6.92 1.30
N THR A 49 19.94 -7.72 2.23
CA THR A 49 19.14 -8.73 2.94
C THR A 49 18.05 -8.09 3.78
N ALA A 50 18.36 -7.03 4.51
CA ALA A 50 17.36 -6.28 5.26
C ALA A 50 16.29 -5.66 4.35
N ALA A 51 16.68 -5.12 3.19
CA ALA A 51 15.75 -4.57 2.22
C ALA A 51 14.83 -5.64 1.62
N ALA A 52 15.37 -6.82 1.29
CA ALA A 52 14.57 -7.94 0.81
C ALA A 52 13.53 -8.39 1.85
N GLN A 53 13.93 -8.49 3.12
CA GLN A 53 13.02 -8.85 4.21
C GLN A 53 11.99 -7.76 4.50
N ALA A 54 12.40 -6.49 4.47
CA ALA A 54 11.50 -5.36 4.71
C ALA A 54 10.39 -5.24 3.65
N ASN A 55 10.63 -5.75 2.45
CA ASN A 55 9.67 -5.77 1.34
C ASN A 55 8.87 -7.08 1.26
N ASN A 56 9.25 -8.13 2.00
CA ASN A 56 8.54 -9.42 2.01
C ASN A 56 7.29 -9.33 2.90
N PRO A 57 6.07 -9.45 2.34
CA PRO A 57 4.84 -9.40 3.12
C PRO A 57 4.63 -10.62 4.05
N LEU A 58 5.40 -11.69 3.84
CA LEU A 58 5.40 -12.93 4.64
C LEU A 58 6.64 -13.06 5.53
N ALA A 59 7.40 -11.98 5.73
CA ALA A 59 8.56 -12.00 6.61
C ALA A 59 8.18 -12.38 8.06
N ASN A 60 9.04 -13.14 8.71
CA ASN A 60 8.82 -13.59 10.09
C ASN A 60 9.17 -12.48 11.11
N PHE A 61 8.58 -11.31 10.93
CA PHE A 61 8.70 -10.15 11.80
C PHE A 61 7.33 -9.52 12.07
N LYS A 62 7.15 -9.00 13.28
CA LYS A 62 6.02 -8.10 13.53
C LYS A 62 6.24 -6.83 12.73
N ALA A 63 5.19 -6.32 12.11
CA ALA A 63 5.29 -5.11 11.33
C ALA A 63 4.12 -4.16 11.60
N VAL A 64 4.43 -2.86 11.67
CA VAL A 64 3.45 -1.77 11.61
C VAL A 64 3.73 -0.97 10.36
N ASN A 65 2.69 -0.80 9.53
CA ASN A 65 2.78 -0.06 8.28
C ASN A 65 1.79 1.10 8.31
N VAL A 66 2.31 2.29 8.04
CA VAL A 66 1.55 3.52 7.85
C VAL A 66 1.70 3.91 6.39
N GLN A 67 0.62 3.86 5.62
CA GLN A 67 0.66 4.01 4.19
C GLN A 67 -0.44 4.94 3.71
N ASN A 68 -0.22 5.64 2.61
CA ASN A 68 -1.18 6.58 2.07
C ASN A 68 -1.24 6.51 0.55
N TYR A 69 -2.45 6.48 0.01
CA TYR A 69 -2.75 6.73 -1.39
C TYR A 69 -3.37 8.12 -1.50
N TYR A 70 -2.65 9.06 -2.09
CA TYR A 70 -3.23 10.30 -2.57
C TYR A 70 -3.71 10.08 -4.00
N ILE A 71 -5.01 10.13 -4.21
CA ILE A 71 -5.65 9.93 -5.51
C ILE A 71 -5.90 11.31 -6.11
N GLY A 72 -5.18 11.62 -7.20
CA GLY A 72 -5.17 12.95 -7.78
C GLY A 72 -6.33 13.21 -8.73
N ASP A 73 -6.90 12.16 -9.30
CA ASP A 73 -8.05 12.24 -10.20
C ASP A 73 -8.85 10.94 -10.15
N ILE A 74 -10.17 11.07 -9.93
CA ILE A 74 -11.12 9.97 -9.84
C ILE A 74 -12.06 10.04 -11.03
N SER A 75 -12.16 8.95 -11.80
CA SER A 75 -13.01 8.88 -12.99
C SER A 75 -14.48 9.15 -12.67
N GLY A 76 -15.11 10.00 -13.49
CA GLY A 76 -16.52 10.39 -13.34
C GLY A 76 -16.79 11.50 -12.34
N THR A 77 -15.77 12.01 -11.63
CA THR A 77 -15.95 13.10 -10.65
C THR A 77 -15.02 14.27 -10.84
N ASP A 78 -13.88 14.06 -11.51
CA ASP A 78 -12.76 15.02 -11.63
C ASP A 78 -12.28 15.58 -10.27
N GLN A 79 -12.46 14.80 -9.21
CA GLN A 79 -12.10 15.15 -7.84
C GLN A 79 -10.94 14.28 -7.33
N THR A 80 -10.37 14.70 -6.22
CA THR A 80 -9.30 13.99 -5.52
C THR A 80 -9.84 13.14 -4.39
N GLY A 81 -9.17 12.01 -4.10
CA GLY A 81 -9.43 11.18 -2.93
C GLY A 81 -8.17 10.98 -2.10
N ASN A 82 -8.35 10.43 -0.92
CA ASN A 82 -7.25 10.00 -0.06
C ASN A 82 -7.65 8.72 0.67
N GLN A 83 -6.72 7.79 0.77
CA GLN A 83 -6.88 6.57 1.54
C GLN A 83 -5.63 6.34 2.37
N PHE A 84 -5.74 6.55 3.66
CA PHE A 84 -4.69 6.27 4.63
C PHE A 84 -4.91 4.89 5.23
N TRP A 85 -3.83 4.10 5.37
CA TRP A 85 -3.86 2.74 5.88
C TRP A 85 -2.99 2.60 7.13
N LEU A 86 -3.57 2.04 8.18
CA LEU A 86 -2.84 1.45 9.28
C LEU A 86 -2.91 -0.08 9.13
N ARG A 87 -1.73 -0.73 9.05
CA ARG A 87 -1.65 -2.19 8.94
C ARG A 87 -0.73 -2.75 10.01
N TYR A 88 -1.13 -3.88 10.56
CA TYR A 88 -0.33 -4.65 11.51
C TYR A 88 -0.18 -6.08 10.99
N ALA A 89 1.05 -6.60 10.98
CA ALA A 89 1.33 -7.98 10.66
C ALA A 89 1.99 -8.69 11.83
N GLN A 90 1.54 -9.92 12.10
CA GLN A 90 1.99 -10.77 13.18
C GLN A 90 2.28 -12.16 12.65
N PRO A 91 3.56 -12.63 12.65
CA PRO A 91 3.86 -14.04 12.49
C PRO A 91 3.37 -14.83 13.71
N LEU A 92 2.87 -16.04 13.45
CA LEU A 92 2.31 -16.92 14.47
C LEU A 92 2.66 -18.37 14.14
N SER A 93 3.15 -19.12 15.13
CA SER A 93 3.36 -20.56 15.03
C SER A 93 2.27 -21.28 15.82
N LEU A 94 1.54 -22.18 15.16
CA LEU A 94 0.47 -23.00 15.73
C LEU A 94 0.86 -24.48 15.53
N GLY A 95 1.37 -25.10 16.60
CA GLY A 95 1.96 -26.44 16.49
C GLY A 95 3.11 -26.45 15.49
N ASN A 96 3.01 -27.29 14.47
CA ASN A 96 4.01 -27.41 13.41
C ASN A 96 3.72 -26.53 12.18
N THR A 97 2.80 -25.56 12.30
CA THR A 97 2.41 -24.69 11.20
C THR A 97 2.79 -23.24 11.46
N ASN A 98 3.23 -22.55 10.42
CA ASN A 98 3.58 -21.13 10.48
C ASN A 98 2.57 -20.30 9.69
N TRP A 99 2.18 -19.19 10.27
CA TRP A 99 1.17 -18.27 9.74
C TRP A 99 1.65 -16.83 9.79
N VAL A 100 1.16 -16.01 8.91
CA VAL A 100 1.22 -14.55 9.04
C VAL A 100 -0.21 -14.01 9.04
N ILE A 101 -0.60 -13.35 10.12
CA ILE A 101 -1.87 -12.63 10.21
C ILE A 101 -1.62 -11.16 9.92
N ARG A 102 -2.41 -10.55 9.04
CA ARG A 102 -2.37 -9.12 8.77
C ARG A 102 -3.74 -8.49 8.94
N ALA A 103 -3.82 -7.49 9.80
CA ALA A 103 -4.96 -6.61 9.94
C ALA A 103 -4.69 -5.30 9.20
N SER A 104 -5.69 -4.76 8.52
CA SER A 104 -5.60 -3.54 7.73
C SER A 104 -6.85 -2.68 7.96
N LEU A 105 -6.66 -1.46 8.41
CA LEU A 105 -7.73 -0.49 8.68
C LEU A 105 -7.50 0.77 7.84
N PRO A 106 -8.40 1.11 6.91
CA PRO A 106 -8.30 2.34 6.15
C PRO A 106 -8.98 3.51 6.84
N LEU A 107 -8.48 4.71 6.62
CA LEU A 107 -9.18 5.97 6.80
C LEU A 107 -9.38 6.56 5.41
N ASN A 108 -10.62 6.60 4.98
CA ASN A 108 -11.02 6.99 3.63
C ASN A 108 -11.50 8.44 3.61
N SER A 109 -11.15 9.18 2.55
CA SER A 109 -11.69 10.50 2.23
C SER A 109 -11.96 10.57 0.73
N PHE A 110 -13.21 10.38 0.35
CA PHE A 110 -13.62 10.30 -1.04
C PHE A 110 -14.71 11.33 -1.38
N PRO A 111 -14.87 11.68 -2.67
CA PRO A 111 -15.96 12.53 -3.12
C PRO A 111 -17.33 11.96 -2.74
N ALA A 112 -18.21 12.82 -2.28
CA ALA A 112 -19.61 12.53 -1.99
C ALA A 112 -20.50 13.62 -2.62
N GLN A 113 -21.82 13.43 -2.62
CA GLN A 113 -22.77 14.38 -3.23
C GLN A 113 -22.67 15.81 -2.67
N SER A 114 -22.30 15.95 -1.38
CA SER A 114 -22.19 17.23 -0.69
C SER A 114 -20.72 17.57 -0.31
N GLY A 115 -19.74 17.22 -1.16
CA GLY A 115 -18.34 17.49 -0.89
C GLY A 115 -17.49 16.24 -0.74
N LYS A 116 -16.88 16.00 0.42
CA LYS A 116 -16.12 14.78 0.71
C LYS A 116 -16.64 14.10 1.97
N THR A 117 -16.80 12.78 1.90
CA THR A 117 -17.00 11.94 3.08
C THR A 117 -15.64 11.47 3.58
N THR A 118 -15.42 11.61 4.89
CA THR A 118 -14.21 11.12 5.56
C THR A 118 -14.63 10.25 6.74
N GLY A 119 -14.09 9.04 6.80
CA GLY A 119 -14.40 8.09 7.87
C GLY A 119 -13.44 6.91 7.90
N VAL A 120 -13.43 6.17 9.01
CA VAL A 120 -12.80 4.86 9.09
C VAL A 120 -13.53 3.93 8.13
N GLY A 121 -12.81 3.14 7.37
CA GLY A 121 -13.39 2.13 6.49
C GLY A 121 -13.46 0.75 7.14
N ASP A 122 -13.61 -0.27 6.32
CA ASP A 122 -13.79 -1.63 6.80
C ASP A 122 -12.48 -2.28 7.21
N LEU A 123 -12.49 -2.94 8.37
CA LEU A 123 -11.37 -3.72 8.86
C LEU A 123 -11.23 -5.00 8.05
N ASN A 124 -10.11 -5.16 7.35
CA ASN A 124 -9.76 -6.39 6.67
C ASN A 124 -8.68 -7.15 7.46
N VAL A 125 -8.89 -8.45 7.62
CA VAL A 125 -7.92 -9.36 8.24
C VAL A 125 -7.73 -10.56 7.30
N PHE A 126 -6.47 -10.92 7.02
CA PHE A 126 -6.17 -12.22 6.42
C PHE A 126 -5.17 -13.00 7.27
N ALA A 127 -5.23 -14.33 7.17
CA ALA A 127 -4.29 -15.25 7.79
C ALA A 127 -3.69 -16.16 6.71
N ALA A 128 -2.43 -15.93 6.35
CA ALA A 128 -1.71 -16.75 5.37
C ALA A 128 -0.95 -17.88 6.07
N TYR A 129 -1.32 -19.12 5.77
CA TYR A 129 -0.53 -20.31 6.09
C TYR A 129 0.71 -20.35 5.21
N LEU A 130 1.89 -20.44 5.83
CA LEU A 130 3.17 -20.49 5.12
C LEU A 130 3.47 -21.92 4.72
N ILE A 131 3.57 -22.15 3.42
CA ILE A 131 3.85 -23.45 2.83
C ILE A 131 5.34 -23.51 2.50
N ASP A 132 6.02 -24.50 3.07
CA ASP A 132 7.41 -24.80 2.69
C ASP A 132 7.43 -25.48 1.31
N ILE A 133 8.00 -24.76 0.35
CA ILE A 133 8.15 -25.26 -1.04
C ILE A 133 9.59 -25.76 -1.30
N GLY A 134 10.39 -25.98 -0.25
CA GLY A 134 11.78 -26.46 -0.36
C GLY A 134 12.77 -25.40 -0.90
N LYS A 135 12.40 -24.13 -0.91
CA LYS A 135 13.21 -23.00 -1.40
C LYS A 135 13.27 -21.89 -0.33
N PRO A 136 14.30 -21.85 0.52
CA PRO A 136 14.36 -20.90 1.65
C PRO A 136 14.23 -19.42 1.28
N ALA A 137 14.62 -19.06 0.04
CA ALA A 137 14.53 -17.69 -0.45
C ALA A 137 13.15 -17.34 -1.05
N VAL A 138 12.20 -18.29 -1.08
CA VAL A 138 10.85 -18.09 -1.60
C VAL A 138 9.84 -18.32 -0.50
N SER A 139 9.10 -17.28 -0.17
CA SER A 139 7.98 -17.34 0.76
C SER A 139 6.69 -17.54 -0.03
N PHE A 140 5.89 -18.55 0.35
CA PHE A 140 4.59 -18.80 -0.24
C PHE A 140 3.55 -19.00 0.86
N GLY A 141 2.43 -18.32 0.74
CA GLY A 141 1.36 -18.41 1.73
C GLY A 141 -0.02 -18.31 1.10
N VAL A 142 -0.97 -19.01 1.70
CA VAL A 142 -2.38 -18.99 1.30
C VAL A 142 -3.26 -19.09 2.53
N GLY A 143 -4.41 -18.46 2.51
CA GLY A 143 -5.37 -18.59 3.59
C GLY A 143 -6.57 -17.67 3.49
N PRO A 144 -7.47 -17.76 4.46
CA PRO A 144 -8.71 -17.00 4.46
C PRO A 144 -8.47 -15.51 4.69
N GLN A 145 -9.39 -14.71 4.18
CA GLN A 145 -9.56 -13.30 4.57
C GLN A 145 -11.00 -13.03 4.98
N LEU A 146 -11.16 -12.04 5.86
CA LEU A 146 -12.43 -11.55 6.34
C LEU A 146 -12.40 -10.02 6.37
N THR A 147 -13.47 -9.39 5.92
CA THR A 147 -13.68 -7.94 6.02
C THR A 147 -14.94 -7.70 6.85
N ALA A 148 -14.79 -6.94 7.93
CA ALA A 148 -15.87 -6.54 8.81
C ALA A 148 -16.36 -5.14 8.44
N PRO A 149 -17.68 -4.88 8.43
CA PRO A 149 -18.26 -3.58 8.13
C PRO A 149 -18.09 -2.62 9.30
N THR A 150 -16.88 -2.08 9.45
CA THR A 150 -16.52 -1.13 10.51
C THR A 150 -16.53 0.32 10.05
N GLY A 151 -17.06 0.58 8.86
CA GLY A 151 -17.21 1.92 8.32
C GLY A 151 -17.90 2.86 9.31
N SER A 152 -17.30 4.04 9.56
CA SER A 152 -17.79 4.98 10.57
C SER A 152 -18.77 6.02 10.03
N THR A 153 -18.86 6.15 8.72
CA THR A 153 -19.74 7.10 8.02
C THR A 153 -20.22 6.49 6.71
N ASP A 154 -21.39 6.90 6.25
CA ASP A 154 -21.93 6.46 4.96
C ASP A 154 -20.90 6.66 3.83
N GLY A 155 -20.64 5.61 3.07
CA GLY A 155 -19.66 5.61 1.98
C GLY A 155 -18.19 5.50 2.42
N SER A 156 -17.87 5.35 3.71
CA SER A 156 -16.51 5.04 4.16
C SER A 156 -16.20 3.55 4.21
N GLY A 157 -17.21 2.69 4.30
CA GLY A 157 -17.15 1.23 4.27
C GLY A 157 -18.19 0.65 3.32
N SER A 158 -18.27 -0.68 3.25
CA SER A 158 -19.18 -1.44 2.39
C SER A 158 -20.51 -1.79 3.06
N GLU A 159 -20.60 -1.66 4.40
CA GLU A 159 -21.75 -2.11 5.22
C GLU A 159 -22.04 -3.62 5.10
N ARG A 160 -21.10 -4.37 4.50
CA ARG A 160 -21.19 -5.82 4.23
C ARG A 160 -20.04 -6.58 4.87
N TRP A 161 -20.37 -7.68 5.52
CA TRP A 161 -19.38 -8.72 5.86
C TRP A 161 -18.95 -9.44 4.60
N SER A 162 -17.65 -9.50 4.35
CA SER A 162 -17.11 -10.21 3.19
C SER A 162 -16.07 -11.23 3.62
N ALA A 163 -16.08 -12.40 2.98
CA ALA A 163 -15.09 -13.44 3.19
C ALA A 163 -14.44 -13.82 1.86
N GLY A 164 -13.23 -14.36 1.92
CA GLY A 164 -12.49 -14.74 0.74
C GLY A 164 -11.16 -15.38 1.04
N ILE A 165 -10.24 -15.27 0.08
CA ILE A 165 -8.94 -15.92 0.13
C ILE A 165 -7.84 -14.92 -0.23
N ALA A 166 -6.68 -15.08 0.42
CA ALA A 166 -5.44 -14.39 0.09
C ALA A 166 -4.38 -15.42 -0.28
N ASN A 167 -3.65 -15.15 -1.36
CA ASN A 167 -2.48 -15.92 -1.79
C ASN A 167 -1.31 -14.98 -2.00
N VAL A 168 -0.16 -15.32 -1.43
CA VAL A 168 1.04 -14.48 -1.45
C VAL A 168 2.23 -15.31 -1.86
N LEU A 169 3.01 -14.79 -2.79
CA LEU A 169 4.33 -15.30 -3.15
C LEU A 169 5.34 -14.17 -3.09
N PHE A 170 6.50 -14.44 -2.54
CA PHE A 170 7.64 -13.51 -2.57
C PHE A 170 8.93 -14.28 -2.79
N ASN A 171 9.68 -13.92 -3.84
CA ASN A 171 10.95 -14.51 -4.22
C ASN A 171 12.09 -13.52 -3.99
N ALA A 172 12.97 -13.87 -3.07
CA ALA A 172 14.20 -13.15 -2.73
C ALA A 172 15.47 -13.94 -3.10
N SER A 173 15.40 -14.87 -4.07
CA SER A 173 16.55 -15.69 -4.49
C SER A 173 17.68 -14.85 -5.10
N SER A 174 17.36 -13.69 -5.66
CA SER A 174 18.35 -12.71 -6.12
C SER A 174 18.50 -11.60 -5.10
N PRO A 175 19.72 -11.28 -4.63
CA PRO A 175 19.91 -10.12 -3.75
C PRO A 175 19.63 -8.79 -4.45
N LYS A 176 19.65 -8.76 -5.77
CA LYS A 176 19.47 -7.57 -6.57
C LYS A 176 18.05 -7.36 -7.07
N PHE A 177 17.31 -8.44 -7.34
CA PHE A 177 15.96 -8.39 -7.88
C PHE A 177 15.04 -9.33 -7.10
N GLN A 178 14.08 -8.74 -6.39
CA GLN A 178 13.03 -9.50 -5.70
C GLN A 178 11.70 -9.26 -6.39
N TYR A 179 10.87 -10.28 -6.41
CA TYR A 179 9.55 -10.20 -7.02
C TYR A 179 8.55 -11.14 -6.36
N GLY A 180 7.31 -10.87 -6.58
CA GLY A 180 6.21 -11.67 -6.07
C GLY A 180 4.86 -11.04 -6.34
N TYR A 181 3.87 -11.50 -5.62
CA TYR A 181 2.52 -10.95 -5.71
C TYR A 181 1.72 -11.21 -4.43
N LEU A 182 0.69 -10.40 -4.26
CA LEU A 182 -0.47 -10.68 -3.41
C LEU A 182 -1.70 -10.74 -4.32
N LEU A 183 -2.38 -11.87 -4.31
CA LEU A 183 -3.67 -12.07 -4.96
C LEU A 183 -4.72 -12.24 -3.86
N THR A 184 -5.79 -11.48 -3.93
CA THR A 184 -6.94 -11.60 -3.02
C THR A 184 -8.24 -11.64 -3.80
N TRP A 185 -9.20 -12.35 -3.26
CA TRP A 185 -10.59 -12.31 -3.71
C TRP A 185 -11.50 -12.39 -2.49
N GLN A 186 -12.60 -11.64 -2.50
CA GLN A 186 -13.62 -11.69 -1.46
C GLN A 186 -15.00 -11.41 -2.02
N ALA A 187 -16.02 -11.99 -1.38
CA ALA A 187 -17.41 -11.70 -1.66
C ALA A 187 -18.21 -11.49 -0.36
N SER A 188 -19.24 -10.67 -0.44
CA SER A 188 -20.14 -10.42 0.69
C SER A 188 -21.01 -11.65 0.96
N PHE A 189 -21.34 -11.88 2.24
CA PHE A 189 -22.21 -12.98 2.69
C PHE A 189 -23.26 -12.55 3.72
N ALA A 190 -23.10 -11.36 4.33
CA ALA A 190 -24.00 -10.81 5.33
C ALA A 190 -23.83 -9.29 5.42
N GLY A 191 -24.71 -8.61 6.14
CA GLY A 191 -24.68 -7.17 6.40
C GLY A 191 -25.98 -6.49 6.04
N ASP A 192 -25.96 -5.19 5.77
CA ASP A 192 -27.14 -4.42 5.40
C ASP A 192 -27.67 -4.87 4.03
N SER A 193 -28.95 -5.22 3.95
CA SER A 193 -29.59 -5.70 2.72
C SER A 193 -29.70 -4.62 1.64
N ASP A 194 -29.73 -3.35 2.03
CA ASP A 194 -29.84 -2.22 1.10
C ASP A 194 -28.45 -1.78 0.58
N ALA A 195 -27.37 -2.23 1.22
CA ALA A 195 -26.00 -2.01 0.75
C ALA A 195 -25.68 -2.88 -0.46
N LYS A 196 -24.83 -2.36 -1.35
CA LYS A 196 -24.36 -3.10 -2.53
C LYS A 196 -23.57 -4.33 -2.14
N ASP A 197 -23.75 -5.40 -2.88
CA ASP A 197 -22.92 -6.58 -2.74
C ASP A 197 -21.46 -6.28 -3.09
N VAL A 198 -20.55 -6.99 -2.43
CA VAL A 198 -19.12 -6.95 -2.66
C VAL A 198 -18.71 -8.25 -3.32
N ASN A 199 -18.04 -8.17 -4.45
CA ASN A 199 -17.39 -9.31 -5.11
C ASN A 199 -16.18 -8.77 -5.87
N ILE A 200 -15.03 -8.74 -5.20
CA ILE A 200 -13.84 -8.04 -5.70
C ILE A 200 -12.60 -8.93 -5.66
N GLY A 201 -11.87 -8.94 -6.77
CA GLY A 201 -10.52 -9.48 -6.88
C GLY A 201 -9.48 -8.36 -6.90
N ALA A 202 -8.33 -8.60 -6.29
CA ALA A 202 -7.20 -7.69 -6.36
C ALA A 202 -5.90 -8.46 -6.59
N PHE A 203 -5.09 -7.98 -7.52
CA PHE A 203 -3.77 -8.49 -7.82
C PHE A 203 -2.74 -7.39 -7.64
N GLN A 204 -1.79 -7.61 -6.75
CA GLN A 204 -0.70 -6.68 -6.47
C GLN A 204 0.63 -7.35 -6.80
N PRO A 205 1.25 -7.12 -7.98
CA PRO A 205 2.60 -7.56 -8.27
C PRO A 205 3.60 -6.79 -7.40
N PHE A 206 4.69 -7.44 -7.00
CA PHE A 206 5.82 -6.83 -6.31
C PHE A 206 7.07 -6.96 -7.16
N LEU A 207 7.68 -5.85 -7.50
CA LEU A 207 8.96 -5.80 -8.21
C LEU A 207 9.87 -4.82 -7.45
N PHE A 208 11.02 -5.33 -6.97
CA PHE A 208 12.00 -4.53 -6.25
C PHE A 208 13.38 -4.75 -6.85
N TYR A 209 14.07 -3.67 -7.20
CA TYR A 209 15.43 -3.69 -7.71
C TYR A 209 16.35 -2.92 -6.77
N GLN A 210 17.30 -3.61 -6.14
CA GLN A 210 18.22 -3.05 -5.15
C GLN A 210 19.31 -2.23 -5.81
N LEU A 211 19.46 -0.98 -5.39
CA LEU A 211 20.50 -0.04 -5.87
C LEU A 211 21.73 -0.04 -4.96
N GLY A 212 21.65 -0.68 -3.79
CA GLY A 212 22.69 -0.67 -2.76
C GLY A 212 22.39 0.29 -1.62
N GLY A 213 23.06 0.10 -0.48
CA GLY A 213 22.89 0.94 0.71
C GLY A 213 21.46 0.97 1.27
N GLY A 214 20.65 -0.06 1.00
CA GLY A 214 19.23 -0.12 1.39
C GLY A 214 18.30 0.67 0.48
N THR A 215 18.80 1.35 -0.55
CA THR A 215 17.99 2.05 -1.57
C THR A 215 17.51 1.06 -2.63
N TYR A 216 16.26 1.17 -3.06
CA TYR A 216 15.69 0.29 -4.07
C TYR A 216 14.65 0.99 -4.94
N LEU A 217 14.54 0.55 -6.19
CA LEU A 217 13.40 0.85 -7.03
C LEU A 217 12.28 -0.12 -6.74
N ARG A 218 11.03 0.35 -6.87
CA ARG A 218 9.85 -0.46 -6.59
C ARG A 218 8.75 -0.25 -7.62
N SER A 219 7.97 -1.29 -7.82
CA SER A 219 6.67 -1.24 -8.47
C SER A 219 5.76 -2.22 -7.75
N ALA A 220 4.70 -1.71 -7.11
CA ALA A 220 3.76 -2.54 -6.36
C ALA A 220 2.33 -1.96 -6.46
N PRO A 221 1.83 -1.67 -7.68
CA PRO A 221 0.48 -1.17 -7.87
C PRO A 221 -0.56 -2.27 -7.58
N ILE A 222 -1.76 -1.88 -7.14
CA ILE A 222 -2.86 -2.81 -6.92
C ILE A 222 -3.83 -2.72 -8.10
N MET A 223 -3.94 -3.79 -8.86
CA MET A 223 -4.94 -3.98 -9.90
C MET A 223 -6.20 -4.56 -9.27
N THR A 224 -7.37 -4.03 -9.61
CA THR A 224 -8.64 -4.47 -9.04
C THR A 224 -9.64 -4.81 -10.14
N TYR A 225 -10.50 -5.80 -9.85
CA TYR A 225 -11.68 -6.12 -10.63
C TYR A 225 -12.87 -6.32 -9.70
N ASP A 226 -13.92 -5.55 -9.91
CA ASP A 226 -15.20 -5.70 -9.22
C ASP A 226 -16.15 -6.47 -10.13
N PHE A 227 -16.53 -7.67 -9.70
CA PHE A 227 -17.38 -8.59 -10.45
C PHE A 227 -18.86 -8.20 -10.40
N GLU A 228 -19.29 -7.39 -9.40
CA GLU A 228 -20.67 -6.93 -9.30
C GLU A 228 -20.96 -5.79 -10.29
N SER A 229 -20.02 -4.87 -10.41
CA SER A 229 -20.20 -3.69 -11.28
C SER A 229 -19.51 -3.83 -12.64
N ASP A 230 -18.82 -4.95 -12.91
CA ASP A 230 -17.95 -5.13 -14.09
C ASP A 230 -17.01 -3.95 -14.29
N SER A 231 -16.41 -3.49 -13.19
CA SER A 231 -15.48 -2.37 -13.19
C SER A 231 -14.07 -2.81 -12.80
N TYR A 232 -13.06 -2.13 -13.33
CA TYR A 232 -11.68 -2.47 -13.04
C TYR A 232 -10.76 -1.27 -13.08
N ASN A 233 -9.61 -1.43 -12.44
CA ASN A 233 -8.49 -0.50 -12.51
C ASN A 233 -7.17 -1.26 -12.63
N VAL A 234 -6.34 -0.87 -13.60
CA VAL A 234 -5.03 -1.48 -13.88
C VAL A 234 -3.96 -0.37 -13.83
N PRO A 235 -3.47 -0.02 -12.65
CA PRO A 235 -2.37 0.92 -12.52
C PRO A 235 -1.01 0.26 -12.81
N ILE A 236 -0.08 1.06 -13.31
CA ILE A 236 1.36 0.80 -13.29
C ILE A 236 2.04 1.86 -12.42
N GLY A 237 3.16 1.53 -11.82
CA GLY A 237 3.88 2.45 -10.95
C GLY A 237 5.38 2.21 -10.99
N LEU A 238 6.13 3.27 -10.71
CA LEU A 238 7.56 3.20 -10.46
C LEU A 238 7.89 4.16 -9.32
N GLY A 239 8.53 3.62 -8.30
CA GLY A 239 8.87 4.36 -7.10
C GLY A 239 10.28 4.07 -6.61
N ILE A 240 10.63 4.75 -5.56
CA ILE A 240 11.90 4.59 -4.85
C ILE A 240 11.62 4.40 -3.36
N GLY A 241 12.40 3.56 -2.73
CA GLY A 241 12.36 3.35 -1.29
C GLY A 241 13.73 3.25 -0.68
N GLN A 242 13.77 3.42 0.64
CA GLN A 242 14.96 3.31 1.46
C GLN A 242 14.67 2.45 2.68
N VAL A 243 15.47 1.41 2.87
CA VAL A 243 15.50 0.59 4.08
C VAL A 243 16.71 0.98 4.91
N PHE A 244 16.50 1.14 6.20
CA PHE A 244 17.60 1.34 7.17
C PHE A 244 17.26 0.65 8.49
N LYS A 245 18.28 0.19 9.18
CA LYS A 245 18.14 -0.47 10.48
C LYS A 245 18.69 0.44 11.58
N LYS A 246 17.94 0.56 12.67
CA LYS A 246 18.39 1.24 13.88
C LYS A 246 18.08 0.35 15.09
N LYS A 247 19.11 -0.15 15.75
CA LYS A 247 19.00 -1.21 16.76
C LYS A 247 18.32 -2.45 16.12
N ASP A 248 17.29 -2.96 16.75
CA ASP A 248 16.56 -4.16 16.31
C ASP A 248 15.36 -3.84 15.41
N ILE A 249 15.14 -2.55 15.09
CA ILE A 249 14.03 -2.12 14.26
C ILE A 249 14.53 -1.82 12.85
N THR A 250 13.86 -2.43 11.87
CA THR A 250 14.04 -2.11 10.45
C THR A 250 12.95 -1.14 10.02
N TYR A 251 13.35 -0.04 9.40
CA TYR A 251 12.51 0.99 8.85
C TYR A 251 12.55 0.93 7.33
N ASN A 252 11.41 1.14 6.71
CA ASN A 252 11.29 1.19 5.26
C ASN A 252 10.38 2.35 4.87
N VAL A 253 10.92 3.31 4.14
CA VAL A 253 10.18 4.46 3.60
C VAL A 253 10.17 4.40 2.08
N PHE A 254 9.07 4.79 1.46
CA PHE A 254 8.97 4.79 0.00
C PHE A 254 7.93 5.78 -0.52
N VAL A 255 8.09 6.10 -1.79
CA VAL A 255 7.10 6.81 -2.60
C VAL A 255 7.04 6.20 -3.99
N GLU A 256 5.82 6.02 -4.51
CA GLU A 256 5.55 5.39 -5.80
C GLU A 256 4.40 6.11 -6.50
N PRO A 257 4.68 7.02 -7.44
CA PRO A 257 3.69 7.48 -8.41
C PRO A 257 3.13 6.32 -9.22
N GLN A 258 1.81 6.31 -9.41
CA GLN A 258 1.09 5.29 -10.17
C GLN A 258 0.11 5.94 -11.14
N TYR A 259 -0.04 5.34 -12.33
CA TYR A 259 -0.96 5.78 -13.36
C TYR A 259 -1.75 4.58 -13.89
N SER A 260 -3.07 4.74 -14.04
CA SER A 260 -3.95 3.69 -14.55
C SER A 260 -3.89 3.65 -16.06
N VAL A 261 -3.34 2.58 -16.60
CA VAL A 261 -3.20 2.35 -18.06
C VAL A 261 -4.48 1.78 -18.68
N ALA A 262 -5.32 1.16 -17.85
CA ALA A 262 -6.65 0.69 -18.25
C ALA A 262 -7.60 0.78 -17.05
N SER A 263 -8.80 1.28 -17.28
CA SER A 263 -9.85 1.34 -16.26
C SER A 263 -11.23 1.31 -16.90
N LYS A 264 -12.21 0.79 -16.16
CA LYS A 264 -13.62 0.76 -16.53
C LYS A 264 -14.49 1.06 -15.31
N GLY A 265 -15.52 1.84 -15.50
CA GLY A 265 -16.47 2.24 -14.47
C GLY A 265 -16.12 3.56 -13.77
N PRO A 266 -17.06 4.12 -13.01
CA PRO A 266 -16.83 5.32 -12.21
C PRO A 266 -16.00 5.02 -10.97
N GLY A 267 -15.43 6.05 -10.36
CA GLY A 267 -14.69 5.92 -9.09
C GLY A 267 -13.28 5.38 -9.21
N GLN A 268 -12.77 5.14 -10.43
CA GLN A 268 -11.43 4.61 -10.64
C GLN A 268 -10.37 5.71 -10.53
N ALA A 269 -9.26 5.41 -9.83
CA ALA A 269 -8.12 6.32 -9.79
C ALA A 269 -7.46 6.40 -11.16
N LYS A 270 -7.37 7.58 -11.78
CA LYS A 270 -6.61 7.80 -13.01
C LYS A 270 -5.11 7.88 -12.74
N TRP A 271 -4.74 8.57 -11.68
CA TRP A 271 -3.37 8.59 -11.14
C TRP A 271 -3.38 8.75 -9.63
N GLN A 272 -2.36 8.24 -8.99
CA GLN A 272 -2.22 8.33 -7.55
C GLN A 272 -0.75 8.33 -7.12
N ILE A 273 -0.49 8.76 -5.89
CA ILE A 273 0.81 8.66 -5.25
C ILE A 273 0.66 7.74 -4.04
N PHE A 274 1.37 6.61 -4.07
CA PHE A 274 1.47 5.69 -2.97
C PHE A 274 2.74 5.99 -2.17
N ALA A 275 2.59 6.26 -0.89
CA ALA A 275 3.71 6.49 0.02
C ALA A 275 3.54 5.65 1.27
N GLY A 276 4.65 5.26 1.90
CA GLY A 276 4.58 4.46 3.11
C GLY A 276 5.80 4.62 4.02
N PHE A 277 5.51 4.40 5.29
CA PHE A 277 6.49 4.24 6.37
C PHE A 277 6.17 2.94 7.09
N ASN A 278 7.03 1.96 6.95
CA ASN A 278 6.85 0.63 7.52
C ASN A 278 7.94 0.38 8.56
N THR A 279 7.60 -0.34 9.63
CA THR A 279 8.55 -0.78 10.66
C THR A 279 8.42 -2.27 10.88
N GLN A 280 9.54 -2.95 11.09
CA GLN A 280 9.62 -4.38 11.46
C GLN A 280 10.47 -4.53 12.72
N PHE A 281 10.04 -5.39 13.66
CA PHE A 281 10.65 -5.61 14.95
C PHE A 281 10.37 -7.01 15.51
#